data_3e53aca681ce1a4143fd7406579912d5
#
_entry.id   3e53aca681ce1a4143fd7406579912d5
#
_cell.length_a   1.000
_cell.length_b   1.000
_cell.length_c   1.000
_cell.angle_alpha   90.00
_cell.angle_beta   90.00
_cell.angle_gamma   90.00
#
_symmetry.space_group_name_H-M   'P 1'
#
loop_
_entity.id
_entity.type
_entity.pdbx_description
1 polymer ?
#
loop_
_entity_poly.entity_id
_entity_poly.type
_entity_poly.pdbx_seq_one_letter_code
_entity_poly.pdbx_strand_id
1 'polypeptide(L)'
;SEKSAIFLILPEEDTTKNFMAGLMIQNLSRELFAVADENGGKLQNRAVLYCDEFGTMPPFDVLPLFSAGRSRRLTLVPIIQSLAQLEKNYGKEGSEIIQDNCQDTIFGGFAPNSQTAEVLSKALGNRTVLSGSVSRGKNDPSQSLQMMERPLLTPDELKSIPKGSFIVQK
;
A
#
# COMPACT_ATOMS: atom_id res chain seq x y z
N SER A 1 -22.43 -13.07 -18.68
CA SER A 1 -22.19 -11.76 -18.05
C SER A 1 -21.12 -11.00 -18.81
N GLU A 2 -21.42 -9.79 -19.28
CA GLU A 2 -20.46 -8.93 -19.97
C GLU A 2 -19.41 -8.40 -18.99
N LYS A 3 -18.16 -8.32 -19.46
CA LYS A 3 -17.11 -7.59 -18.75
C LYS A 3 -17.32 -6.10 -19.00
N SER A 4 -17.39 -5.32 -17.95
CA SER A 4 -17.58 -3.87 -18.04
C SER A 4 -16.55 -3.12 -17.20
N ALA A 5 -16.24 -1.89 -17.59
CA ALA A 5 -15.44 -0.96 -16.80
C ALA A 5 -16.27 0.32 -16.59
N ILE A 6 -16.33 0.78 -15.35
CA ILE A 6 -17.03 2.01 -14.95
C ILE A 6 -15.96 2.98 -14.44
N PHE A 7 -15.95 4.19 -14.98
CA PHE A 7 -15.05 5.26 -14.57
C PHE A 7 -15.85 6.31 -13.81
N LEU A 8 -15.45 6.57 -12.57
CA LEU A 8 -15.98 7.65 -11.75
C LEU A 8 -14.93 8.75 -11.67
N ILE A 9 -15.20 9.87 -12.35
CA ILE A 9 -14.28 11.01 -12.37
C ILE A 9 -14.80 12.06 -11.41
N LEU A 10 -13.96 12.47 -10.47
CA LEU A 10 -14.25 13.47 -9.46
C LEU A 10 -13.53 14.77 -9.80
N PRO A 11 -14.22 15.94 -9.72
CA PRO A 11 -13.58 17.23 -9.90
C PRO A 11 -12.69 17.53 -8.68
N GLU A 12 -11.44 17.89 -8.92
CA GLU A 12 -10.49 18.28 -7.87
C GLU A 12 -10.87 19.59 -7.18
N GLU A 13 -11.50 20.49 -7.93
CA GLU A 13 -11.82 21.85 -7.47
C GLU A 13 -13.07 21.93 -6.57
N ASP A 14 -14.00 20.96 -6.67
CA ASP A 14 -15.27 20.97 -5.92
C ASP A 14 -15.38 19.76 -5.00
N THR A 15 -14.79 19.89 -3.81
CA THR A 15 -14.82 18.84 -2.80
C THR A 15 -16.21 18.57 -2.21
N THR A 16 -17.18 19.48 -2.42
CA THR A 16 -18.54 19.31 -1.88
C THR A 16 -19.27 18.12 -2.50
N LYS A 17 -18.92 17.73 -3.73
CA LYS A 17 -19.50 16.57 -4.42
C LYS A 17 -18.77 15.25 -4.14
N ASN A 18 -17.60 15.32 -3.57
CA ASN A 18 -16.77 14.14 -3.33
C ASN A 18 -17.43 13.15 -2.36
N PHE A 19 -18.24 13.63 -1.39
CA PHE A 19 -18.99 12.74 -0.50
C PHE A 19 -19.96 11.83 -1.25
N MET A 20 -20.52 12.30 -2.39
CA MET A 20 -21.41 11.48 -3.23
C MET A 20 -20.69 10.27 -3.81
N ALA A 21 -19.42 10.41 -4.16
CA ALA A 21 -18.61 9.29 -4.63
C ALA A 21 -18.42 8.23 -3.54
N GLY A 22 -18.15 8.66 -2.32
CA GLY A 22 -18.09 7.75 -1.17
C GLY A 22 -19.39 6.98 -0.99
N LEU A 23 -20.55 7.67 -1.06
CA LEU A 23 -21.86 7.03 -0.98
C LEU A 23 -22.12 6.07 -2.16
N MET A 24 -21.73 6.43 -3.37
CA MET A 24 -21.89 5.56 -4.56
C MET A 24 -21.05 4.29 -4.40
N ILE A 25 -19.79 4.41 -3.98
CA ILE A 25 -18.91 3.26 -3.76
C ILE A 25 -19.47 2.40 -2.63
N GLN A 26 -19.95 2.99 -1.55
CA GLN A 26 -20.54 2.27 -0.44
C GLN A 26 -21.81 1.50 -0.86
N ASN A 27 -22.70 2.13 -1.64
CA ASN A 27 -23.89 1.45 -2.14
C ASN A 27 -23.51 0.33 -3.13
N LEU A 28 -22.61 0.61 -4.07
CA LEU A 28 -22.11 -0.41 -5.01
C LEU A 28 -21.53 -1.62 -4.25
N SER A 29 -20.78 -1.37 -3.20
CA SER A 29 -20.17 -2.41 -2.39
C SER A 29 -21.21 -3.27 -1.68
N ARG A 30 -22.27 -2.66 -1.14
CA ARG A 30 -23.39 -3.38 -0.53
C ARG A 30 -24.11 -4.26 -1.54
N GLU A 31 -24.41 -3.72 -2.72
CA GLU A 31 -25.03 -4.50 -3.80
C GLU A 31 -24.14 -5.67 -4.24
N LEU A 32 -22.83 -5.44 -4.39
CA LEU A 32 -21.90 -6.52 -4.72
C LEU A 32 -21.84 -7.61 -3.65
N PHE A 33 -21.93 -7.25 -2.37
CA PHE A 33 -22.03 -8.23 -1.29
C PHE A 33 -23.36 -9.00 -1.33
N ALA A 34 -24.48 -8.31 -1.55
CA ALA A 34 -25.78 -8.94 -1.69
C ALA A 34 -25.81 -9.96 -2.85
N VAL A 35 -25.31 -9.55 -4.01
CA VAL A 35 -25.17 -10.44 -5.18
C VAL A 35 -24.24 -11.61 -4.89
N ALA A 36 -23.16 -11.41 -4.15
CA ALA A 36 -22.28 -12.50 -3.75
C ALA A 36 -23.00 -13.50 -2.83
N ASP A 37 -23.76 -13.02 -1.87
CA ASP A 37 -24.50 -13.87 -0.93
C ASP A 37 -25.59 -14.68 -1.65
N GLU A 38 -26.31 -14.09 -2.60
CA GLU A 38 -27.27 -14.78 -3.48
C GLU A 38 -26.61 -15.87 -4.35
N ASN A 39 -25.34 -15.69 -4.71
CA ASN A 39 -24.56 -16.62 -5.52
C ASN A 39 -23.68 -17.58 -4.68
N GLY A 40 -24.10 -17.93 -3.48
CA GLY A 40 -23.37 -18.88 -2.62
C GLY A 40 -22.09 -18.31 -2.01
N GLY A 41 -22.08 -17.00 -1.71
CA GLY A 41 -21.02 -16.29 -1.01
C GLY A 41 -19.92 -15.73 -1.89
N LYS A 42 -20.05 -15.79 -3.23
CA LYS A 42 -19.03 -15.29 -4.17
C LYS A 42 -19.64 -14.68 -5.41
N LEU A 43 -19.06 -13.59 -5.89
CA LEU A 43 -19.38 -13.05 -7.21
C LEU A 43 -18.99 -14.05 -8.31
N GLN A 44 -19.79 -14.16 -9.37
CA GLN A 44 -19.45 -14.98 -10.53
C GLN A 44 -18.17 -14.49 -11.20
N ASN A 45 -18.07 -13.19 -11.43
CA ASN A 45 -16.87 -12.50 -11.92
C ASN A 45 -16.23 -11.73 -10.78
N ARG A 46 -14.91 -11.58 -10.84
CA ARG A 46 -14.18 -10.72 -9.91
C ARG A 46 -14.55 -9.26 -10.18
N ALA A 47 -14.93 -8.52 -9.15
CA ALA A 47 -15.02 -7.07 -9.18
C ALA A 47 -13.73 -6.46 -8.61
N VAL A 48 -13.19 -5.46 -9.28
CA VAL A 48 -11.99 -4.74 -8.83
C VAL A 48 -12.31 -3.25 -8.77
N LEU A 49 -12.05 -2.64 -7.62
CA LEU A 49 -12.20 -1.21 -7.38
C LEU A 49 -10.79 -0.60 -7.30
N TYR A 50 -10.42 0.16 -8.32
CA TYR A 50 -9.22 0.98 -8.31
C TYR A 50 -9.56 2.34 -7.74
N CYS A 51 -9.03 2.66 -6.57
CA CYS A 51 -9.26 3.92 -5.88
C CYS A 51 -7.99 4.76 -5.97
N ASP A 52 -7.91 5.58 -7.02
CA ASP A 52 -6.85 6.57 -7.14
C ASP A 52 -7.04 7.67 -6.10
N GLU A 53 -5.95 8.20 -5.60
CA GLU A 53 -5.95 9.19 -4.52
C GLU A 53 -6.74 8.78 -3.26
N PHE A 54 -6.76 7.48 -2.96
CA PHE A 54 -7.52 6.93 -1.83
C PHE A 54 -7.22 7.62 -0.50
N GLY A 55 -5.99 8.12 -0.30
CA GLY A 55 -5.58 8.84 0.90
C GLY A 55 -6.23 10.23 1.05
N THR A 56 -6.80 10.80 -0.01
CA THR A 56 -7.44 12.12 -0.02
C THR A 56 -8.94 12.07 -0.32
N MET A 57 -9.43 10.92 -0.78
CA MET A 57 -10.87 10.69 -0.95
C MET A 57 -11.63 10.90 0.36
N PRO A 58 -12.87 11.39 0.32
CA PRO A 58 -13.72 11.37 1.50
C PRO A 58 -13.81 9.97 2.08
N PRO A 59 -13.63 9.81 3.39
CA PRO A 59 -13.67 8.50 4.01
C PRO A 59 -15.06 7.88 3.85
N PHE A 60 -15.11 6.62 3.49
CA PHE A 60 -16.30 5.79 3.48
C PHE A 60 -16.00 4.48 4.22
N ASP A 61 -17.03 3.70 4.54
CA ASP A 61 -16.86 2.46 5.28
C ASP A 61 -16.17 1.39 4.40
N VAL A 62 -14.84 1.40 4.44
CA VAL A 62 -13.99 0.50 3.63
C VAL A 62 -13.59 -0.77 4.37
N LEU A 63 -13.63 -0.77 5.70
CA LEU A 63 -13.11 -1.88 6.50
C LEU A 63 -13.79 -3.21 6.17
N PRO A 64 -15.12 -3.29 5.97
CA PRO A 64 -15.77 -4.51 5.49
C PRO A 64 -15.29 -4.97 4.12
N LEU A 65 -14.91 -4.04 3.23
CA LEU A 65 -14.39 -4.36 1.90
C LEU A 65 -13.02 -5.04 1.99
N PHE A 66 -12.14 -4.55 2.85
CA PHE A 66 -10.83 -5.14 3.07
C PHE A 66 -10.92 -6.50 3.79
N SER A 67 -11.77 -6.62 4.81
CA SER A 67 -11.86 -7.84 5.61
C SER A 67 -12.65 -8.96 4.93
N ALA A 68 -13.76 -8.65 4.24
CA ALA A 68 -14.67 -9.63 3.67
C ALA A 68 -14.66 -9.71 2.13
N GLY A 69 -14.14 -8.69 1.45
CA GLY A 69 -14.20 -8.61 -0.01
C GLY A 69 -13.45 -9.75 -0.71
N ARG A 70 -12.29 -10.15 -0.18
CA ARG A 70 -11.46 -11.22 -0.76
C ARG A 70 -12.23 -12.52 -0.94
N SER A 71 -12.92 -12.99 0.10
CA SER A 71 -13.70 -14.24 0.06
C SER A 71 -14.83 -14.17 -0.97
N ARG A 72 -15.35 -12.98 -1.23
CA ARG A 72 -16.46 -12.70 -2.16
C ARG A 72 -16.01 -12.34 -3.57
N ARG A 73 -14.72 -12.43 -3.90
CA ARG A 73 -14.10 -12.02 -5.18
C ARG A 73 -14.24 -10.51 -5.47
N LEU A 74 -14.27 -9.70 -4.43
CA LEU A 74 -14.16 -8.25 -4.51
C LEU A 74 -12.74 -7.85 -4.10
N THR A 75 -12.04 -7.12 -4.94
CA THR A 75 -10.69 -6.64 -4.69
C THR A 75 -10.69 -5.13 -4.67
N LEU A 76 -10.12 -4.55 -3.62
CA LEU A 76 -9.87 -3.12 -3.53
C LEU A 76 -8.38 -2.85 -3.78
N VAL A 77 -8.09 -1.90 -4.63
CA VAL A 77 -6.72 -1.45 -4.95
C VAL A 77 -6.60 0.02 -4.57
N PRO A 78 -6.25 0.32 -3.31
CA PRO A 78 -6.04 1.70 -2.89
C PRO A 78 -4.71 2.22 -3.41
N ILE A 79 -4.70 3.41 -4.00
CA ILE A 79 -3.50 4.11 -4.43
C ILE A 79 -3.36 5.35 -3.56
N ILE A 80 -2.25 5.44 -2.85
CA ILE A 80 -1.97 6.53 -1.91
C ILE A 80 -0.61 7.15 -2.19
N GLN A 81 -0.45 8.41 -1.83
CA GLN A 81 0.83 9.12 -1.93
C GLN A 81 1.67 8.95 -0.67
N SER A 82 1.04 8.79 0.49
CA SER A 82 1.72 8.57 1.76
C SER A 82 0.81 7.87 2.78
N LEU A 83 1.42 7.17 3.73
CA LEU A 83 0.71 6.57 4.87
C LEU A 83 0.08 7.64 5.78
N ALA A 84 0.71 8.81 5.89
CA ALA A 84 0.16 9.90 6.70
C ALA A 84 -1.20 10.41 6.19
N GLN A 85 -1.43 10.39 4.86
CA GLN A 85 -2.75 10.73 4.31
C GLN A 85 -3.79 9.67 4.67
N LEU A 86 -3.41 8.40 4.65
CA LEU A 86 -4.29 7.30 5.04
C LEU A 86 -4.67 7.39 6.53
N GLU A 87 -3.70 7.65 7.40
CA GLU A 87 -3.93 7.87 8.84
C GLU A 87 -4.82 9.08 9.12
N LYS A 88 -4.65 10.16 8.37
CA LYS A 88 -5.50 11.34 8.49
C LYS A 88 -6.97 11.03 8.20
N ASN A 89 -7.25 10.18 7.22
CA ASN A 89 -8.61 9.87 6.79
C ASN A 89 -9.29 8.78 7.63
N TYR A 90 -8.54 7.75 8.02
CA TYR A 90 -9.10 6.55 8.67
C TYR A 90 -8.65 6.36 10.12
N GLY A 91 -7.85 7.29 10.63
CA GLY A 91 -7.19 7.14 11.92
C GLY A 91 -6.06 6.10 11.85
N LYS A 92 -5.30 6.01 12.94
CA LYS A 92 -4.15 5.09 13.02
C LYS A 92 -4.60 3.63 12.91
N GLU A 93 -5.59 3.23 13.69
CA GLU A 93 -6.12 1.86 13.67
C GLU A 93 -6.71 1.47 12.32
N GLY A 94 -7.50 2.36 11.70
CA GLY A 94 -8.06 2.12 10.37
C GLY A 94 -6.98 1.99 9.29
N SER A 95 -5.94 2.79 9.36
CA SER A 95 -4.78 2.72 8.47
C SER A 95 -4.04 1.39 8.62
N GLU A 96 -3.81 0.93 9.84
CA GLU A 96 -3.18 -0.36 10.14
C GLU A 96 -4.03 -1.52 9.58
N ILE A 97 -5.35 -1.52 9.83
CA ILE A 97 -6.27 -2.55 9.30
C ILE A 97 -6.22 -2.59 7.77
N ILE A 98 -6.21 -1.45 7.10
CA ILE A 98 -6.12 -1.38 5.63
C ILE A 98 -4.81 -2.00 5.15
N GLN A 99 -3.69 -1.62 5.74
CA GLN A 99 -2.37 -2.14 5.38
C GLN A 99 -2.26 -3.65 5.60
N ASP A 100 -2.72 -4.16 6.74
CA ASP A 100 -2.66 -5.59 7.10
C ASP A 100 -3.50 -6.47 6.17
N ASN A 101 -4.54 -5.90 5.56
CA ASN A 101 -5.39 -6.61 4.59
C ASN A 101 -4.89 -6.49 3.14
N CYS A 102 -3.88 -5.66 2.87
CA CYS A 102 -3.22 -5.59 1.56
C CYS A 102 -2.15 -6.68 1.46
N GLN A 103 -2.43 -7.74 0.69
CA GLN A 103 -1.49 -8.87 0.53
C GLN A 103 -0.27 -8.51 -0.30
N ASP A 104 -0.47 -7.68 -1.31
CA ASP A 104 0.59 -7.19 -2.19
C ASP A 104 0.67 -5.68 -2.04
N THR A 105 1.86 -5.16 -1.77
CA THR A 105 2.11 -3.73 -1.69
C THR A 105 3.15 -3.34 -2.73
N ILE A 106 2.83 -2.33 -3.53
CA ILE A 106 3.69 -1.83 -4.60
C ILE A 106 4.15 -0.42 -4.23
N PHE A 107 5.46 -0.22 -4.20
CA PHE A 107 6.07 1.06 -3.89
C PHE A 107 6.82 1.60 -5.11
N GLY A 108 6.51 2.84 -5.48
CA GLY A 108 7.13 3.49 -6.63
C GLY A 108 7.53 4.93 -6.32
N GLY A 109 8.70 5.12 -5.73
CA GLY A 109 9.25 6.44 -5.43
C GLY A 109 8.75 7.05 -4.11
N PHE A 110 9.59 7.92 -3.55
CA PHE A 110 9.34 8.57 -2.27
C PHE A 110 9.79 10.02 -2.33
N ALA A 111 9.07 10.91 -1.64
CA ALA A 111 9.57 12.26 -1.38
C ALA A 111 10.82 12.19 -0.49
N PRO A 112 11.78 13.13 -0.64
CA PRO A 112 13.03 13.13 0.12
C PRO A 112 12.85 13.04 1.64
N ASN A 113 11.79 13.65 2.18
CA ASN A 113 11.48 13.67 3.61
C ASN A 113 10.39 12.67 4.01
N SER A 114 10.14 11.63 3.19
CA SER A 114 9.07 10.67 3.44
C SER A 114 9.40 9.76 4.61
N GLN A 115 8.57 9.78 5.64
CA GLN A 115 8.59 8.79 6.73
C GLN A 115 8.13 7.40 6.25
N THR A 116 7.37 7.34 5.18
CA THR A 116 6.92 6.08 4.57
C THR A 116 8.10 5.20 4.16
N ALA A 117 9.21 5.80 3.70
CA ALA A 117 10.44 5.06 3.36
C ALA A 117 11.06 4.38 4.59
N GLU A 118 10.97 4.97 5.78
CA GLU A 118 11.47 4.35 7.02
C GLU A 118 10.60 3.18 7.45
N VAL A 119 9.29 3.34 7.37
CA VAL A 119 8.32 2.27 7.69
C VAL A 119 8.55 1.09 6.75
N LEU A 120 8.69 1.36 5.46
CA LEU A 120 8.92 0.32 4.45
C LEU A 120 10.27 -0.38 4.64
N SER A 121 11.34 0.37 4.89
CA SER A 121 12.66 -0.22 5.15
C SER A 121 12.61 -1.23 6.31
N LYS A 122 11.87 -0.91 7.38
CA LYS A 122 11.65 -1.82 8.51
C LYS A 122 10.80 -3.04 8.11
N ALA A 123 9.74 -2.83 7.33
CA ALA A 123 8.85 -3.90 6.88
C ALA A 123 9.55 -4.90 5.94
N LEU A 124 10.51 -4.45 5.14
CA LEU A 124 11.33 -5.30 4.27
C LEU A 124 12.30 -6.19 5.06
N GLY A 125 12.54 -5.88 6.34
CA GLY A 125 13.43 -6.64 7.20
C GLY A 125 14.91 -6.40 6.94
N ASN A 126 15.74 -7.26 7.53
CA ASN A 126 17.18 -7.13 7.52
C ASN A 126 17.86 -8.30 6.79
N ARG A 127 19.10 -8.08 6.37
CA ARG A 127 20.02 -9.11 5.86
C ARG A 127 21.34 -9.04 6.59
N THR A 128 22.02 -10.17 6.71
CA THR A 128 23.37 -10.22 7.22
C THR A 128 24.36 -9.89 6.11
N VAL A 129 25.23 -8.93 6.35
CA VAL A 129 26.29 -8.54 5.44
C VAL A 129 27.65 -8.70 6.12
N LEU A 130 28.65 -9.05 5.33
CA LEU A 130 30.03 -9.09 5.80
C LEU A 130 30.59 -7.65 5.71
N SER A 131 30.94 -7.09 6.88
CA SER A 131 31.62 -5.81 6.97
C SER A 131 33.07 -6.03 7.33
N GLY A 132 33.98 -5.40 6.61
CA GLY A 132 35.40 -5.49 6.87
C GLY A 132 36.02 -4.13 7.15
N SER A 133 36.84 -4.03 8.20
CA SER A 133 37.76 -2.94 8.40
C SER A 133 39.18 -3.37 8.05
N VAL A 134 39.85 -2.59 7.21
CA VAL A 134 41.27 -2.80 6.91
C VAL A 134 42.04 -1.69 7.63
N SER A 135 42.82 -2.07 8.64
CA SER A 135 43.76 -1.16 9.28
C SER A 135 45.10 -1.30 8.56
N ARG A 136 45.58 -0.22 7.94
CA ARG A 136 46.92 -0.16 7.36
C ARG A 136 47.92 0.41 8.39
N GLY A 137 48.37 -0.43 9.29
CA GLY A 137 49.56 -0.10 10.10
C GLY A 137 50.83 -0.24 9.26
N LYS A 138 51.90 0.51 9.62
CA LYS A 138 53.16 0.56 8.88
C LYS A 138 53.88 -0.78 8.79
N ASN A 139 53.58 -1.77 9.67
CA ASN A 139 54.27 -3.05 9.74
C ASN A 139 53.40 -4.29 9.66
N ASP A 140 52.06 -4.18 9.74
CA ASP A 140 51.16 -5.32 9.59
C ASP A 140 49.73 -4.89 9.23
N PRO A 141 49.24 -5.23 8.05
CA PRO A 141 47.84 -4.96 7.70
C PRO A 141 46.95 -5.99 8.41
N SER A 142 46.19 -5.57 9.39
CA SER A 142 45.17 -6.42 10.00
C SER A 142 43.82 -6.21 9.30
N GLN A 143 43.21 -7.32 8.89
CA GLN A 143 41.89 -7.35 8.30
C GLN A 143 40.94 -8.00 9.29
N SER A 144 39.95 -7.24 9.76
CA SER A 144 38.88 -7.77 10.60
C SER A 144 37.59 -7.87 9.76
N LEU A 145 37.09 -9.10 9.64
CA LEU A 145 35.78 -9.36 9.00
C LEU A 145 34.77 -9.63 10.08
N GLN A 146 33.69 -8.87 10.10
CA GLN A 146 32.61 -9.02 11.05
C GLN A 146 31.27 -9.12 10.29
N MET A 147 30.46 -10.09 10.69
CA MET A 147 29.07 -10.15 10.21
C MET A 147 28.26 -9.11 10.96
N MET A 148 27.54 -8.28 10.22
CA MET A 148 26.62 -7.32 10.80
C MET A 148 25.27 -7.33 10.08
N GLU A 149 24.24 -7.01 10.83
CA GLU A 149 22.89 -6.89 10.33
C GLU A 149 22.70 -5.53 9.66
N ARG A 150 22.06 -5.53 8.50
CA ARG A 150 21.75 -4.34 7.74
C ARG A 150 20.33 -4.45 7.18
N PRO A 151 19.51 -3.37 7.12
CA PRO A 151 18.25 -3.37 6.39
C PRO A 151 18.43 -3.92 4.97
N LEU A 152 17.47 -4.68 4.50
CA LEU A 152 17.47 -5.20 3.12
C LEU A 152 17.61 -4.05 2.12
N LEU A 153 16.83 -2.99 2.32
CA LEU A 153 16.98 -1.68 1.67
C LEU A 153 16.89 -0.60 2.74
N THR A 154 17.85 0.30 2.76
CA THR A 154 17.82 1.46 3.67
C THR A 154 16.79 2.48 3.18
N PRO A 155 16.30 3.39 4.04
CA PRO A 155 15.43 4.49 3.62
C PRO A 155 16.00 5.33 2.48
N ASP A 156 17.32 5.56 2.48
CA ASP A 156 17.99 6.33 1.44
C ASP A 156 18.05 5.59 0.09
N GLU A 157 18.26 4.27 0.13
CA GLU A 157 18.19 3.42 -1.06
C GLU A 157 16.76 3.41 -1.64
N LEU A 158 15.74 3.35 -0.79
CA LEU A 158 14.34 3.44 -1.20
C LEU A 158 14.02 4.79 -1.87
N LYS A 159 14.49 5.90 -1.29
CA LYS A 159 14.31 7.25 -1.84
C LYS A 159 15.07 7.46 -3.17
N SER A 160 16.09 6.65 -3.41
CA SER A 160 16.95 6.73 -4.60
C SER A 160 16.52 5.79 -5.73
N ILE A 161 15.37 5.11 -5.60
CA ILE A 161 14.86 4.22 -6.64
C ILE A 161 14.62 5.03 -7.93
N PRO A 162 15.13 4.57 -9.08
CA PRO A 162 14.92 5.25 -10.35
C PRO A 162 13.44 5.38 -10.70
N LYS A 163 13.07 6.51 -11.31
CA LYS A 163 11.71 6.73 -11.80
C LYS A 163 11.29 5.59 -12.75
N GLY A 164 10.11 5.03 -12.51
CA GLY A 164 9.59 3.89 -13.28
C GLY A 164 10.00 2.52 -12.74
N SER A 165 10.80 2.47 -11.67
CA SER A 165 11.09 1.25 -10.93
C SER A 165 10.20 1.13 -9.71
N PHE A 166 9.82 -0.10 -9.37
CA PHE A 166 8.91 -0.40 -8.27
C PHE A 166 9.46 -1.53 -7.42
N ILE A 167 9.15 -1.49 -6.13
CA ILE A 167 9.33 -2.61 -5.22
C ILE A 167 7.97 -3.23 -5.01
N VAL A 168 7.89 -4.55 -5.16
CA VAL A 168 6.71 -5.34 -4.86
C VAL A 168 7.03 -6.18 -3.64
N GLN A 169 6.26 -5.97 -2.58
CA GLN A 169 6.31 -6.76 -1.35
C GLN A 169 5.05 -7.63 -1.31
N LYS A 170 5.25 -8.91 -1.05
CA LYS A 170 4.19 -9.92 -0.92
C LYS A 170 4.22 -10.53 0.46
#